data_7365219f282b315eae18732d8b49f9ff
#
_entry.id   7365219f282b315eae18732d8b49f9ff
#
_cell.length_a   1.000
_cell.length_b   1.000
_cell.length_c   1.000
_cell.angle_alpha   90.00
_cell.angle_beta   90.00
_cell.angle_gamma   90.00
#
_symmetry.space_group_name_H-M   'P 1'
#
loop_
_entity.id
_entity.type
_entity.pdbx_description
1 polymer ?
#
loop_
_entity_poly.entity_id
_entity_poly.type
_entity_poly.pdbx_seq_one_letter_code
_entity_poly.pdbx_strand_id
1 'polypeptide(L)'
;MEALENAARKHSPESHESSGSIIPIGPCDVTSKKSLEDLVSQVEAKEKYLSLVVAAAGMSGPKGFPDTSDAVQLKKNLWQESPEDWNRTYNTDVTAVYFSTVAFLPLLQAAPKRHASSVIVISSMSGLMRHSQAHFAYNAAKGATAHLSKMMSKEFASTGIRVNSIAPGYFPSEMTMKESDERNKVNMPDEKVKDKGHEVPAGRAGSDEEMGMLVIFLTKCGYVNGEIIKIDGGVMNEVGG
;
A
#
# COMPACT_ATOMS: atom_id res chain seq x y z
N MET A 1 -19.30 3.31 0.24
CA MET A 1 -19.48 4.76 0.57
C MET A 1 -19.49 4.98 2.09
N GLU A 2 -20.28 4.26 2.86
CA GLU A 2 -20.41 4.45 4.32
C GLU A 2 -19.05 4.54 5.06
N ALA A 3 -18.11 3.63 4.80
CA ALA A 3 -16.78 3.66 5.43
C ALA A 3 -15.98 4.93 5.06
N LEU A 4 -16.06 5.41 3.81
CA LEU A 4 -15.40 6.63 3.35
C LEU A 4 -16.03 7.88 4.01
N GLU A 5 -17.35 7.93 4.10
CA GLU A 5 -18.09 9.02 4.76
C GLU A 5 -17.79 9.05 6.26
N ASN A 6 -17.70 7.88 6.90
CA ASN A 6 -17.32 7.77 8.30
C ASN A 6 -15.88 8.28 8.51
N ALA A 7 -14.92 7.88 7.68
CA ALA A 7 -13.55 8.37 7.74
C ALA A 7 -13.49 9.90 7.57
N ALA A 8 -14.19 10.45 6.59
CA ALA A 8 -14.26 11.90 6.37
C ALA A 8 -14.81 12.65 7.59
N ARG A 9 -15.91 12.16 8.17
CA ARG A 9 -16.54 12.78 9.35
C ARG A 9 -15.66 12.71 10.61
N LYS A 10 -14.94 11.60 10.81
CA LYS A 10 -14.18 11.35 12.05
C LYS A 10 -12.76 11.93 12.04
N HIS A 11 -12.18 12.10 10.85
CA HIS A 11 -10.77 12.45 10.72
C HIS A 11 -10.51 13.72 9.91
N SER A 12 -11.54 14.42 9.39
CA SER A 12 -11.34 15.77 8.85
C SER A 12 -10.86 16.71 9.94
N PRO A 13 -9.83 17.56 9.67
CA PRO A 13 -9.37 18.54 10.62
C PRO A 13 -10.48 19.52 10.99
N GLU A 14 -10.48 20.02 12.21
CA GLU A 14 -11.35 21.11 12.59
C GLU A 14 -10.98 22.40 11.84
N SER A 15 -11.95 23.23 11.49
CA SER A 15 -11.76 24.42 10.64
C SER A 15 -10.77 25.44 11.17
N HIS A 16 -10.51 25.44 12.47
CA HIS A 16 -9.51 26.30 13.12
C HIS A 16 -8.09 25.71 13.11
N GLU A 17 -7.93 24.40 12.81
CA GLU A 17 -6.62 23.74 12.75
C GLU A 17 -6.04 23.76 11.33
N SER A 18 -6.88 23.65 10.30
CA SER A 18 -6.45 23.69 8.92
C SER A 18 -7.60 24.06 7.98
N SER A 19 -7.26 24.52 6.76
CA SER A 19 -8.23 24.73 5.69
C SER A 19 -8.52 23.45 4.89
N GLY A 20 -7.91 22.32 5.25
CA GLY A 20 -8.09 21.03 4.56
C GLY A 20 -9.37 20.31 4.98
N SER A 21 -9.85 19.41 4.12
CA SER A 21 -10.95 18.51 4.42
C SER A 21 -10.72 17.15 3.76
N ILE A 22 -11.30 16.10 4.35
CA ILE A 22 -11.35 14.77 3.72
C ILE A 22 -12.64 14.68 2.90
N ILE A 23 -12.51 14.48 1.61
CA ILE A 23 -13.64 14.38 0.69
C ILE A 23 -13.80 12.93 0.26
N PRO A 24 -14.89 12.25 0.64
CA PRO A 24 -15.16 10.90 0.21
C PRO A 24 -15.57 10.89 -1.28
N ILE A 25 -14.84 10.15 -2.11
CA ILE A 25 -15.12 9.97 -3.54
C ILE A 25 -15.11 8.47 -3.85
N GLY A 26 -16.11 8.00 -4.57
CA GLY A 26 -16.24 6.60 -4.93
C GLY A 26 -17.71 6.16 -4.99
N PRO A 27 -18.00 4.84 -4.90
CA PRO A 27 -17.04 3.73 -4.74
C PRO A 27 -16.16 3.52 -5.97
N CYS A 28 -14.98 2.90 -5.79
CA CYS A 28 -14.08 2.54 -6.88
C CYS A 28 -13.55 1.12 -6.70
N ASP A 29 -13.75 0.28 -7.70
CA ASP A 29 -13.04 -0.98 -7.87
C ASP A 29 -11.76 -0.70 -8.67
N VAL A 30 -10.61 -0.73 -8.01
CA VAL A 30 -9.30 -0.45 -8.61
C VAL A 30 -8.89 -1.49 -9.67
N THR A 31 -9.54 -2.66 -9.70
CA THR A 31 -9.31 -3.71 -10.71
C THR A 31 -10.08 -3.48 -12.01
N SER A 32 -10.98 -2.48 -12.03
CA SER A 32 -11.79 -2.10 -13.18
C SER A 32 -11.33 -0.76 -13.77
N LYS A 33 -10.84 -0.77 -15.02
CA LYS A 33 -10.46 0.47 -15.71
C LYS A 33 -11.63 1.44 -15.81
N LYS A 34 -12.85 0.95 -16.07
CA LYS A 34 -14.05 1.79 -16.13
C LYS A 34 -14.32 2.48 -14.77
N SER A 35 -14.17 1.75 -13.67
CA SER A 35 -14.32 2.32 -12.32
C SER A 35 -13.25 3.38 -12.02
N LEU A 36 -12.03 3.18 -12.50
CA LEU A 36 -10.95 4.17 -12.39
C LEU A 36 -11.24 5.42 -13.23
N GLU A 37 -11.73 5.27 -14.47
CA GLU A 37 -12.14 6.41 -15.32
C GLU A 37 -13.26 7.24 -14.66
N ASP A 38 -14.26 6.56 -14.06
CA ASP A 38 -15.33 7.23 -13.34
C ASP A 38 -14.82 7.95 -12.08
N LEU A 39 -13.85 7.37 -11.37
CA LEU A 39 -13.19 8.02 -10.23
C LEU A 39 -12.41 9.27 -10.67
N VAL A 40 -11.60 9.16 -11.73
CA VAL A 40 -10.85 10.31 -12.28
C VAL A 40 -11.82 11.44 -12.65
N SER A 41 -12.91 11.14 -13.35
CA SER A 41 -13.92 12.15 -13.74
C SER A 41 -14.54 12.83 -12.50
N GLN A 42 -14.81 12.09 -11.42
CA GLN A 42 -15.32 12.67 -10.17
C GLN A 42 -14.29 13.59 -9.50
N VAL A 43 -12.99 13.25 -9.58
CA VAL A 43 -11.92 14.10 -9.06
C VAL A 43 -11.74 15.35 -9.91
N GLU A 44 -11.69 15.22 -11.24
CA GLU A 44 -11.57 16.34 -12.18
C GLU A 44 -12.71 17.37 -12.06
N ALA A 45 -13.90 16.92 -11.68
CA ALA A 45 -15.04 17.81 -11.42
C ALA A 45 -14.83 18.70 -10.18
N LYS A 46 -13.90 18.35 -9.29
CA LYS A 46 -13.64 19.05 -8.02
C LYS A 46 -12.28 19.74 -7.98
N GLU A 47 -11.27 19.11 -8.60
CA GLU A 47 -9.87 19.51 -8.50
C GLU A 47 -9.23 19.71 -9.88
N LYS A 48 -8.41 20.73 -10.00
CA LYS A 48 -7.70 21.04 -11.25
C LYS A 48 -6.39 20.26 -11.40
N TYR A 49 -5.84 19.78 -10.29
CA TYR A 49 -4.60 19.01 -10.26
C TYR A 49 -4.51 18.20 -8.96
N LEU A 50 -3.63 17.21 -8.97
CA LEU A 50 -3.23 16.45 -7.77
C LEU A 50 -1.74 16.63 -7.50
N SER A 51 -1.37 16.79 -6.23
CA SER A 51 0.04 16.79 -5.79
C SER A 51 0.52 15.42 -5.36
N LEU A 52 -0.41 14.54 -4.98
CA LEU A 52 -0.09 13.20 -4.47
C LEU A 52 -1.19 12.21 -4.87
N VAL A 53 -0.76 11.03 -5.29
CA VAL A 53 -1.59 9.81 -5.34
C VAL A 53 -0.96 8.76 -4.45
N VAL A 54 -1.72 8.14 -3.57
CA VAL A 54 -1.29 6.99 -2.75
C VAL A 54 -2.03 5.75 -3.21
N ALA A 55 -1.32 4.82 -3.86
CA ALA A 55 -1.88 3.55 -4.29
C ALA A 55 -1.76 2.54 -3.13
N ALA A 56 -2.81 2.47 -2.30
CA ALA A 56 -2.84 1.70 -1.06
C ALA A 56 -3.79 0.50 -1.08
N ALA A 57 -4.56 0.30 -2.15
CA ALA A 57 -5.41 -0.88 -2.28
C ALA A 57 -4.57 -2.16 -2.34
N GLY A 58 -5.02 -3.21 -1.66
CA GLY A 58 -4.31 -4.49 -1.63
C GLY A 58 -5.07 -5.57 -0.89
N MET A 59 -4.63 -6.82 -1.02
CA MET A 59 -5.20 -7.98 -0.37
C MET A 59 -4.12 -9.00 0.02
N SER A 60 -4.37 -9.81 1.06
CA SER A 60 -3.37 -10.77 1.57
C SER A 60 -3.23 -12.05 0.74
N GLY A 61 -4.15 -12.34 -0.16
CA GLY A 61 -4.14 -13.56 -0.97
C GLY A 61 -4.33 -14.87 -0.17
N PRO A 62 -4.12 -16.02 -0.83
CA PRO A 62 -4.20 -17.34 -0.19
C PRO A 62 -3.02 -17.62 0.73
N LYS A 63 -3.17 -18.67 1.56
CA LYS A 63 -2.13 -19.17 2.46
C LYS A 63 -1.76 -20.61 2.16
N GLY A 64 -0.46 -20.85 1.95
CA GLY A 64 0.12 -22.17 1.81
C GLY A 64 1.25 -22.39 2.82
N PHE A 65 1.10 -23.37 3.71
CA PHE A 65 2.04 -23.61 4.81
C PHE A 65 3.17 -24.56 4.37
N PRO A 66 4.44 -24.07 4.28
CA PRO A 66 5.58 -24.89 3.86
C PRO A 66 6.24 -25.70 4.99
N ASP A 67 5.62 -25.78 6.16
CA ASP A 67 6.21 -26.25 7.42
C ASP A 67 6.36 -27.78 7.48
N THR A 68 7.15 -28.34 6.56
CA THR A 68 7.51 -29.77 6.53
C THR A 68 8.80 -30.00 5.74
N SER A 69 9.57 -31.00 6.14
CA SER A 69 10.72 -31.51 5.38
C SER A 69 10.37 -32.64 4.39
N ASP A 70 9.13 -33.12 4.40
CA ASP A 70 8.63 -34.14 3.48
C ASP A 70 8.05 -33.48 2.21
N ALA A 71 8.63 -33.73 1.05
CA ALA A 71 8.22 -33.16 -0.22
C ALA A 71 6.80 -33.57 -0.66
N VAL A 72 6.33 -34.75 -0.29
CA VAL A 72 4.96 -35.21 -0.59
C VAL A 72 3.96 -34.41 0.23
N GLN A 73 4.23 -34.23 1.51
CA GLN A 73 3.39 -33.43 2.38
C GLN A 73 3.48 -31.94 2.00
N LEU A 74 4.66 -31.43 1.66
CA LEU A 74 4.84 -30.06 1.16
C LEU A 74 4.00 -29.80 -0.09
N LYS A 75 4.06 -30.70 -1.08
CA LYS A 75 3.19 -30.62 -2.27
C LYS A 75 1.73 -30.58 -1.88
N LYS A 76 1.28 -31.47 -0.98
CA LYS A 76 -0.12 -31.53 -0.53
C LYS A 76 -0.58 -30.21 0.11
N ASN A 77 0.28 -29.59 0.91
CA ASN A 77 -0.03 -28.32 1.60
C ASN A 77 -0.13 -27.15 0.60
N LEU A 78 0.82 -27.03 -0.34
CA LEU A 78 0.89 -25.89 -1.25
C LEU A 78 -0.03 -26.03 -2.46
N TRP A 79 -0.33 -27.25 -2.91
CA TRP A 79 -1.16 -27.53 -4.10
C TRP A 79 -2.64 -27.16 -3.92
N GLN A 80 -3.04 -26.79 -2.72
CA GLN A 80 -4.42 -26.38 -2.41
C GLN A 80 -4.71 -24.93 -2.83
N GLU A 81 -3.68 -24.13 -3.07
CA GLU A 81 -3.89 -22.76 -3.55
C GLU A 81 -4.40 -22.79 -5.01
N SER A 82 -5.42 -21.97 -5.31
CA SER A 82 -5.95 -21.88 -6.65
C SER A 82 -5.21 -20.86 -7.52
N PRO A 83 -5.01 -21.11 -8.82
CA PRO A 83 -4.50 -20.09 -9.74
C PRO A 83 -5.38 -18.83 -9.78
N GLU A 84 -6.68 -18.96 -9.56
CA GLU A 84 -7.65 -17.87 -9.54
C GLU A 84 -7.38 -16.92 -8.36
N ASP A 85 -7.06 -17.47 -7.18
CA ASP A 85 -6.69 -16.66 -6.00
C ASP A 85 -5.35 -15.94 -6.19
N TRP A 86 -4.39 -16.59 -6.84
CA TRP A 86 -3.14 -15.98 -7.26
C TRP A 86 -3.39 -14.81 -8.24
N ASN A 87 -4.18 -15.05 -9.29
CA ASN A 87 -4.51 -14.05 -10.29
C ASN A 87 -5.25 -12.86 -9.64
N ARG A 88 -6.18 -13.11 -8.72
CA ARG A 88 -6.88 -12.05 -8.00
C ARG A 88 -5.93 -11.21 -7.16
N THR A 89 -4.98 -11.85 -6.45
CA THR A 89 -3.96 -11.16 -5.67
C THR A 89 -3.09 -10.28 -6.56
N TYR A 90 -2.59 -10.81 -7.67
CA TYR A 90 -1.80 -10.04 -8.63
C TYR A 90 -2.58 -8.91 -9.28
N ASN A 91 -3.85 -9.15 -9.63
CA ASN A 91 -4.68 -8.12 -10.23
C ASN A 91 -4.88 -6.94 -9.29
N THR A 92 -5.10 -7.20 -8.00
CA THR A 92 -5.29 -6.14 -6.99
C THR A 92 -3.97 -5.48 -6.60
N ASP A 93 -2.93 -6.27 -6.28
CA ASP A 93 -1.72 -5.74 -5.66
C ASP A 93 -0.69 -5.22 -6.68
N VAL A 94 -0.78 -5.61 -7.97
CA VAL A 94 0.17 -5.21 -9.02
C VAL A 94 -0.53 -4.45 -10.14
N THR A 95 -1.46 -5.11 -10.84
CA THR A 95 -2.10 -4.55 -12.04
C THR A 95 -2.90 -3.29 -11.72
N ALA A 96 -3.67 -3.31 -10.63
CA ALA A 96 -4.46 -2.17 -10.19
C ALA A 96 -3.59 -0.99 -9.76
N VAL A 97 -2.42 -1.23 -9.13
CA VAL A 97 -1.46 -0.17 -8.79
C VAL A 97 -0.99 0.56 -10.03
N TYR A 98 -0.64 -0.18 -11.09
CA TYR A 98 -0.23 0.42 -12.36
C TYR A 98 -1.35 1.27 -12.98
N PHE A 99 -2.53 0.70 -13.17
CA PHE A 99 -3.64 1.41 -13.82
C PHE A 99 -4.17 2.57 -12.97
N SER A 100 -4.22 2.46 -11.66
CA SER A 100 -4.56 3.59 -10.78
C SER A 100 -3.55 4.73 -10.95
N THR A 101 -2.25 4.42 -11.00
CA THR A 101 -1.22 5.45 -11.22
C THR A 101 -1.37 6.11 -12.59
N VAL A 102 -1.52 5.32 -13.65
CA VAL A 102 -1.63 5.82 -15.03
C VAL A 102 -2.89 6.69 -15.21
N ALA A 103 -4.00 6.30 -14.62
CA ALA A 103 -5.26 7.05 -14.72
C ALA A 103 -5.14 8.49 -14.20
N PHE A 104 -4.33 8.73 -13.17
CA PHE A 104 -4.14 10.05 -12.57
C PHE A 104 -2.95 10.86 -13.12
N LEU A 105 -2.18 10.34 -14.09
CA LEU A 105 -1.01 11.06 -14.64
C LEU A 105 -1.33 12.48 -15.15
N PRO A 106 -2.44 12.72 -15.88
CA PRO A 106 -2.75 14.08 -16.34
C PRO A 106 -2.96 15.07 -15.20
N LEU A 107 -3.69 14.68 -14.16
CA LEU A 107 -3.92 15.52 -12.98
C LEU A 107 -2.65 15.77 -12.16
N LEU A 108 -1.76 14.76 -12.06
CA LEU A 108 -0.47 14.91 -11.41
C LEU A 108 0.45 15.86 -12.19
N GLN A 109 0.48 15.75 -13.50
CA GLN A 109 1.29 16.63 -14.36
C GLN A 109 0.76 18.08 -14.36
N ALA A 110 -0.54 18.29 -14.18
CA ALA A 110 -1.16 19.61 -14.13
C ALA A 110 -0.81 20.40 -12.85
N ALA A 111 -0.21 19.77 -11.84
CA ALA A 111 0.19 20.47 -10.64
C ALA A 111 1.26 21.52 -10.90
N PRO A 112 1.18 22.69 -10.23
CA PRO A 112 2.20 23.73 -10.37
C PRO A 112 3.60 23.20 -10.07
N LYS A 113 4.63 23.60 -10.83
CA LYS A 113 6.01 23.09 -10.70
C LYS A 113 6.61 23.21 -9.29
N ARG A 114 6.10 24.12 -8.46
CA ARG A 114 6.47 24.25 -7.04
C ARG A 114 5.97 23.08 -6.18
N HIS A 115 4.99 22.32 -6.66
CA HIS A 115 4.49 21.11 -6.04
C HIS A 115 5.08 19.93 -6.81
N ALA A 116 6.15 19.36 -6.29
CA ALA A 116 6.76 18.18 -6.88
C ALA A 116 5.79 17.00 -6.80
N SER A 117 5.01 16.78 -7.86
CA SER A 117 3.99 15.73 -7.93
C SER A 117 4.57 14.37 -7.64
N SER A 118 3.87 13.58 -6.85
CA SER A 118 4.36 12.30 -6.36
C SER A 118 3.28 11.22 -6.39
N VAL A 119 3.73 10.02 -6.67
CA VAL A 119 2.97 8.78 -6.43
C VAL A 119 3.69 8.02 -5.32
N ILE A 120 2.95 7.56 -4.34
CA ILE A 120 3.42 6.65 -3.30
C ILE A 120 2.70 5.32 -3.47
N VAL A 121 3.48 4.27 -3.69
CA VAL A 121 2.99 2.90 -3.83
C VAL A 121 3.19 2.17 -2.51
N ILE A 122 2.13 1.58 -1.96
CA ILE A 122 2.24 0.77 -0.76
C ILE A 122 2.56 -0.68 -1.16
N SER A 123 3.85 -1.03 -1.09
CA SER A 123 4.34 -2.39 -1.23
C SER A 123 4.25 -3.13 0.13
N SER A 124 5.26 -3.88 0.52
CA SER A 124 5.38 -4.53 1.82
C SER A 124 6.82 -4.97 2.06
N MET A 125 7.27 -5.04 3.30
CA MET A 125 8.49 -5.78 3.66
C MET A 125 8.43 -7.24 3.16
N SER A 126 7.24 -7.84 3.14
CA SER A 126 7.00 -9.21 2.66
C SER A 126 7.42 -9.43 1.21
N GLY A 127 7.35 -8.38 0.37
CA GLY A 127 7.86 -8.43 -1.01
C GLY A 127 9.38 -8.34 -1.13
N LEU A 128 10.09 -8.06 -0.04
CA LEU A 128 11.55 -7.92 0.00
C LEU A 128 12.22 -9.06 0.76
N MET A 129 11.49 -9.76 1.62
CA MET A 129 12.03 -10.86 2.43
C MET A 129 12.03 -12.20 1.71
N ARG A 130 12.90 -13.12 2.13
CA ARG A 130 12.97 -14.49 1.60
C ARG A 130 11.98 -15.46 2.25
N HIS A 131 11.48 -15.13 3.42
CA HIS A 131 10.53 -15.95 4.14
C HIS A 131 9.11 -15.70 3.65
N SER A 132 8.40 -16.77 3.25
CA SER A 132 7.05 -16.63 2.66
C SER A 132 5.97 -16.23 3.66
N GLN A 133 6.15 -16.52 4.95
CA GLN A 133 5.13 -16.36 5.99
C GLN A 133 3.79 -17.05 5.61
N ALA A 134 3.87 -18.15 4.86
CA ALA A 134 2.74 -18.86 4.25
C ALA A 134 1.92 -18.03 3.22
N HIS A 135 2.44 -16.91 2.71
CA HIS A 135 1.77 -16.01 1.77
C HIS A 135 2.56 -15.87 0.46
N PHE A 136 2.80 -16.96 -0.27
CA PHE A 136 3.60 -16.93 -1.50
C PHE A 136 3.06 -15.97 -2.55
N ALA A 137 1.75 -16.00 -2.84
CA ALA A 137 1.12 -15.12 -3.83
C ALA A 137 1.28 -13.65 -3.45
N TYR A 138 1.01 -13.30 -2.18
CA TYR A 138 1.13 -11.95 -1.67
C TYR A 138 2.57 -11.43 -1.72
N ASN A 139 3.54 -12.21 -1.19
CA ASN A 139 4.95 -11.81 -1.16
C ASN A 139 5.48 -11.59 -2.59
N ALA A 140 5.16 -12.49 -3.51
CA ALA A 140 5.53 -12.35 -4.91
C ALA A 140 4.88 -11.12 -5.56
N ALA A 141 3.59 -10.87 -5.32
CA ALA A 141 2.90 -9.69 -5.81
C ALA A 141 3.50 -8.39 -5.24
N LYS A 142 3.79 -8.34 -3.93
CA LYS A 142 4.41 -7.15 -3.31
C LYS A 142 5.86 -6.93 -3.76
N GLY A 143 6.60 -8.00 -4.07
CA GLY A 143 7.90 -7.92 -4.75
C GLY A 143 7.78 -7.32 -6.17
N ALA A 144 6.81 -7.80 -6.94
CA ALA A 144 6.51 -7.25 -8.25
C ALA A 144 6.09 -5.78 -8.17
N THR A 145 5.26 -5.40 -7.20
CA THR A 145 4.83 -4.02 -6.97
C THR A 145 5.99 -3.10 -6.60
N ALA A 146 6.92 -3.57 -5.76
CA ALA A 146 8.12 -2.85 -5.42
C ALA A 146 9.01 -2.59 -6.66
N HIS A 147 9.17 -3.60 -7.53
CA HIS A 147 9.91 -3.42 -8.78
C HIS A 147 9.17 -2.52 -9.77
N LEU A 148 7.85 -2.68 -9.91
CA LEU A 148 6.99 -1.85 -10.75
C LEU A 148 7.12 -0.36 -10.39
N SER A 149 7.19 -0.01 -9.10
CA SER A 149 7.38 1.38 -8.66
C SER A 149 8.68 1.98 -9.17
N LYS A 150 9.77 1.21 -9.21
CA LYS A 150 11.06 1.65 -9.80
C LYS A 150 10.95 1.87 -11.31
N MET A 151 10.28 0.98 -12.03
CA MET A 151 10.05 1.15 -13.47
C MET A 151 9.23 2.43 -13.73
N MET A 152 8.12 2.62 -13.04
CA MET A 152 7.29 3.81 -13.16
C MET A 152 8.07 5.09 -12.83
N SER A 153 8.96 5.08 -11.82
CA SER A 153 9.78 6.25 -11.44
C SER A 153 10.71 6.68 -12.57
N LYS A 154 11.23 5.73 -13.34
CA LYS A 154 12.10 5.99 -14.50
C LYS A 154 11.30 6.50 -15.68
N GLU A 155 10.23 5.78 -16.04
CA GLU A 155 9.45 6.08 -17.24
C GLU A 155 8.63 7.38 -17.12
N PHE A 156 8.17 7.73 -15.91
CA PHE A 156 7.38 8.93 -15.69
C PHE A 156 8.22 10.19 -15.36
N ALA A 157 9.53 10.04 -15.19
CA ALA A 157 10.42 11.16 -14.84
C ALA A 157 10.33 12.34 -15.81
N SER A 158 10.16 12.08 -17.11
CA SER A 158 10.03 13.14 -18.14
C SER A 158 8.76 13.99 -17.98
N THR A 159 7.75 13.48 -17.27
CA THR A 159 6.52 14.22 -16.96
C THR A 159 6.65 15.07 -15.69
N GLY A 160 7.77 14.98 -14.98
CA GLY A 160 8.00 15.63 -13.68
C GLY A 160 7.32 14.93 -12.49
N ILE A 161 6.78 13.72 -12.70
CA ILE A 161 6.11 12.94 -11.66
C ILE A 161 7.12 11.97 -11.04
N ARG A 162 7.24 12.00 -9.72
CA ARG A 162 8.05 11.07 -8.94
C ARG A 162 7.22 9.88 -8.50
N VAL A 163 7.85 8.70 -8.44
CA VAL A 163 7.21 7.48 -7.90
C VAL A 163 8.15 6.87 -6.87
N ASN A 164 7.68 6.69 -5.65
CA ASN A 164 8.38 5.98 -4.60
C ASN A 164 7.48 4.91 -3.99
N SER A 165 8.08 3.95 -3.32
CA SER A 165 7.37 2.90 -2.62
C SER A 165 7.66 2.94 -1.12
N ILE A 166 6.63 2.72 -0.33
CA ILE A 166 6.76 2.40 1.09
C ILE A 166 6.59 0.89 1.22
N ALA A 167 7.49 0.24 1.95
CA ALA A 167 7.45 -1.16 2.29
C ALA A 167 7.21 -1.31 3.81
N PRO A 168 5.93 -1.28 4.26
CA PRO A 168 5.62 -1.40 5.67
C PRO A 168 5.92 -2.79 6.23
N GLY A 169 6.32 -2.81 7.51
CA GLY A 169 6.27 -3.97 8.36
C GLY A 169 4.87 -4.17 8.96
N TYR A 170 4.82 -4.42 10.26
CA TYR A 170 3.56 -4.62 10.97
C TYR A 170 2.95 -3.28 11.38
N PHE A 171 1.81 -2.95 10.77
CA PHE A 171 0.96 -1.82 11.13
C PHE A 171 -0.44 -2.32 11.47
N PRO A 172 -1.15 -1.63 12.39
CA PRO A 172 -2.54 -1.91 12.65
C PRO A 172 -3.39 -1.70 11.39
N SER A 173 -4.09 -2.73 10.93
CA SER A 173 -4.98 -2.68 9.78
C SER A 173 -6.00 -3.82 9.83
N GLU A 174 -7.11 -3.70 9.10
CA GLU A 174 -8.07 -4.80 8.97
C GLU A 174 -7.43 -6.06 8.35
N MET A 175 -6.42 -5.91 7.49
CA MET A 175 -5.64 -7.02 6.95
C MET A 175 -4.89 -7.78 8.05
N THR A 176 -4.41 -7.10 9.10
CA THR A 176 -3.64 -7.70 10.19
C THR A 176 -4.51 -8.22 11.34
N MET A 177 -5.65 -7.58 11.61
CA MET A 177 -6.50 -7.83 12.79
C MET A 177 -7.94 -8.21 12.45
N LYS A 178 -8.37 -8.07 11.18
CA LYS A 178 -9.69 -8.40 10.62
C LYS A 178 -10.83 -7.47 11.01
N GLU A 179 -10.73 -6.70 12.07
CA GLU A 179 -11.78 -5.83 12.59
C GLU A 179 -11.22 -4.42 12.84
N SER A 180 -12.04 -3.41 12.62
CA SER A 180 -11.78 -2.03 12.97
C SER A 180 -12.88 -1.51 13.93
N ASP A 181 -12.55 -0.50 14.73
CA ASP A 181 -13.51 0.17 15.61
C ASP A 181 -14.41 1.14 14.82
N GLU A 182 -15.32 1.80 15.53
CA GLU A 182 -16.23 2.80 14.96
C GLU A 182 -15.54 4.03 14.34
N ARG A 183 -14.23 4.21 14.57
CA ARG A 183 -13.39 5.26 13.98
C ARG A 183 -12.59 4.77 12.79
N ASN A 184 -12.85 3.55 12.29
CA ASN A 184 -12.02 2.84 11.31
C ASN A 184 -10.56 2.69 11.77
N LYS A 185 -10.34 2.60 13.09
CA LYS A 185 -9.03 2.34 13.69
C LYS A 185 -8.93 0.89 14.12
N VAL A 186 -7.74 0.36 13.99
CA VAL A 186 -7.38 -1.00 14.40
C VAL A 186 -6.38 -0.92 15.53
N ASN A 187 -6.60 -1.67 16.59
CA ASN A 187 -5.64 -1.82 17.66
C ASN A 187 -4.87 -3.13 17.47
N MET A 188 -3.55 -3.07 17.41
CA MET A 188 -2.67 -4.22 17.34
C MET A 188 -1.81 -4.28 18.61
N PRO A 189 -2.14 -5.15 19.59
CA PRO A 189 -1.34 -5.31 20.80
C PRO A 189 0.09 -5.78 20.48
N ASP A 190 1.07 -5.34 21.28
CA ASP A 190 2.49 -5.68 21.09
C ASP A 190 2.75 -7.20 21.15
N GLU A 191 1.96 -7.95 21.92
CA GLU A 191 2.01 -9.41 21.98
C GLU A 191 1.76 -10.05 20.60
N LYS A 192 0.85 -9.47 19.81
CA LYS A 192 0.59 -9.94 18.43
C LYS A 192 1.76 -9.73 17.48
N VAL A 193 2.62 -8.77 17.78
CA VAL A 193 3.86 -8.53 17.01
C VAL A 193 4.90 -9.58 17.39
N LYS A 194 5.01 -9.96 18.66
CA LYS A 194 5.94 -10.99 19.16
C LYS A 194 5.63 -12.40 18.63
N ASP A 195 4.36 -12.68 18.34
CA ASP A 195 3.89 -13.99 17.84
C ASP A 195 4.13 -14.22 16.33
N LYS A 196 4.93 -13.38 15.66
CA LYS A 196 5.13 -13.46 14.19
C LYS A 196 6.17 -14.49 13.73
N GLY A 197 6.80 -15.23 14.66
CA GLY A 197 7.79 -16.25 14.35
C GLY A 197 9.18 -15.71 14.00
N HIS A 198 9.40 -14.42 14.18
CA HIS A 198 10.69 -13.73 14.09
C HIS A 198 10.67 -12.47 14.96
N GLU A 199 11.85 -12.00 15.31
CA GLU A 199 11.98 -10.80 16.13
C GLU A 199 11.55 -9.53 15.36
N VAL A 200 10.90 -8.62 16.06
CA VAL A 200 10.65 -7.26 15.62
C VAL A 200 11.44 -6.33 16.54
N PRO A 201 12.61 -5.83 16.13
CA PRO A 201 13.53 -5.09 17.04
C PRO A 201 12.88 -3.90 17.76
N ALA A 202 11.93 -3.22 17.10
CA ALA A 202 11.17 -2.13 17.75
C ALA A 202 10.23 -2.61 18.86
N GLY A 203 9.94 -3.92 18.98
CA GLY A 203 9.09 -4.53 20.01
C GLY A 203 7.59 -4.21 19.91
N ARG A 204 7.17 -3.46 18.90
CA ARG A 204 5.80 -2.99 18.68
C ARG A 204 5.45 -2.86 17.20
N ALA A 205 4.18 -2.68 16.90
CA ALA A 205 3.72 -2.25 15.58
C ALA A 205 4.09 -0.77 15.32
N GLY A 206 4.13 -0.41 14.03
CA GLY A 206 4.26 0.99 13.62
C GLY A 206 2.97 1.78 13.90
N SER A 207 3.10 3.09 14.11
CA SER A 207 1.97 3.98 14.37
C SER A 207 1.50 4.73 13.11
N ASP A 208 0.29 5.27 13.17
CA ASP A 208 -0.28 6.12 12.11
C ASP A 208 0.59 7.36 11.86
N GLU A 209 1.14 7.95 12.93
CA GLU A 209 2.01 9.13 12.85
C GLU A 209 3.33 8.81 12.14
N GLU A 210 3.92 7.64 12.41
CA GLU A 210 5.16 7.19 11.75
C GLU A 210 4.94 6.99 10.25
N MET A 211 3.81 6.37 9.86
CA MET A 211 3.42 6.25 8.46
C MET A 211 3.16 7.63 7.84
N GLY A 212 2.41 8.48 8.53
CA GLY A 212 2.11 9.85 8.09
C GLY A 212 3.36 10.69 7.86
N MET A 213 4.34 10.63 8.78
CA MET A 213 5.62 11.33 8.63
C MET A 213 6.37 10.90 7.38
N LEU A 214 6.40 9.59 7.07
CA LEU A 214 7.07 9.08 5.88
C LEU A 214 6.34 9.51 4.60
N VAL A 215 5.00 9.46 4.59
CA VAL A 215 4.21 9.96 3.44
C VAL A 215 4.46 11.45 3.20
N ILE A 216 4.49 12.26 4.25
CA ILE A 216 4.78 13.70 4.16
C ILE A 216 6.20 13.93 3.65
N PHE A 217 7.19 13.19 4.18
CA PHE A 217 8.58 13.28 3.72
C PHE A 217 8.68 12.99 2.22
N LEU A 218 8.15 11.86 1.74
CA LEU A 218 8.20 11.49 0.32
C LEU A 218 7.44 12.47 -0.59
N THR A 219 6.38 13.05 -0.07
CA THR A 219 5.60 14.07 -0.80
C THR A 219 6.38 15.38 -0.94
N LYS A 220 7.01 15.84 0.14
CA LYS A 220 7.70 17.15 0.19
C LYS A 220 9.15 17.10 -0.32
N CYS A 221 9.85 16.00 -0.16
CA CYS A 221 11.22 15.85 -0.62
C CYS A 221 11.29 15.57 -2.12
N GLY A 222 11.37 16.62 -2.92
CA GLY A 222 11.43 16.54 -4.40
C GLY A 222 12.69 15.85 -4.96
N TYR A 223 13.65 15.52 -4.11
CA TYR A 223 14.93 14.89 -4.51
C TYR A 223 14.94 13.36 -4.37
N VAL A 224 13.85 12.76 -3.86
CA VAL A 224 13.69 11.31 -3.74
C VAL A 224 12.77 10.82 -4.85
N ASN A 225 13.29 9.92 -5.71
CA ASN A 225 12.53 9.30 -6.80
C ASN A 225 13.06 7.89 -7.06
N GLY A 226 12.19 6.89 -7.12
CA GLY A 226 12.51 5.51 -7.41
C GLY A 226 12.93 4.68 -6.18
N GLU A 227 12.78 5.22 -4.98
CA GLU A 227 13.17 4.52 -3.76
C GLU A 227 12.06 3.63 -3.21
N ILE A 228 12.49 2.53 -2.57
CA ILE A 228 11.66 1.65 -1.75
C ILE A 228 12.11 1.83 -0.30
N ILE A 229 11.31 2.52 0.49
CA ILE A 229 11.65 2.81 1.88
C ILE A 229 10.93 1.81 2.79
N LYS A 230 11.73 1.05 3.52
CA LYS A 230 11.23 0.15 4.57
C LYS A 230 10.88 0.96 5.82
N ILE A 231 9.70 0.67 6.36
CA ILE A 231 9.25 1.15 7.67
C ILE A 231 8.70 -0.05 8.44
N ASP A 232 9.59 -0.83 9.03
CA ASP A 232 9.33 -2.19 9.46
C ASP A 232 9.81 -2.50 10.91
N GLY A 233 10.18 -1.48 11.66
CA GLY A 233 10.68 -1.68 13.03
C GLY A 233 11.96 -2.50 13.12
N GLY A 234 12.72 -2.64 12.02
CA GLY A 234 13.97 -3.38 11.94
C GLY A 234 13.82 -4.85 11.55
N VAL A 235 12.63 -5.34 11.22
CA VAL A 235 12.38 -6.76 10.85
C VAL A 235 13.31 -7.24 9.75
N MET A 236 13.56 -6.45 8.71
CA MET A 236 14.40 -6.84 7.58
C MET A 236 15.89 -7.00 7.95
N ASN A 237 16.32 -6.53 9.12
CA ASN A 237 17.67 -6.80 9.62
C ASN A 237 17.77 -8.22 10.19
N GLU A 238 16.65 -8.77 10.69
CA GLU A 238 16.59 -10.11 11.30
C GLU A 238 16.33 -11.21 10.28
N VAL A 239 15.39 -10.98 9.34
CA VAL A 239 14.95 -12.03 8.41
C VAL A 239 15.71 -12.03 7.07
N GLY A 240 16.47 -11.00 6.79
CA GLY A 240 17.21 -10.85 5.55
C GLY A 240 16.33 -10.58 4.32
N GLY A 241 16.89 -10.01 3.30
CA GLY A 241 16.28 -9.71 2.01
C GLY A 241 17.06 -10.29 0.84
#